data_5f5abba65fca6f0bd75e9cfd0155cc98
#
_entry.id   5f5abba65fca6f0bd75e9cfd0155cc98
#
_cell.length_a   1.000
_cell.length_b   1.000
_cell.length_c   1.000
_cell.angle_alpha   90.00
_cell.angle_beta   90.00
_cell.angle_gamma   90.00
#
_symmetry.space_group_name_H-M   'P 1'
#
loop_
_entity.id
_entity.type
_entity.pdbx_description
1 polymer ?
#
loop_
_entity_poly.entity_id
_entity_poly.type
_entity_poly.pdbx_seq_one_letter_code
_entity_poly.pdbx_strand_id
1 'polypeptide(L)'
;MTNAPLTSTPVPATTKPISNGTDAPLFSSQLISPEVLAALPPGYTIRPLRRSDFQRGYLDVLRVLTTVGEVSDEQWNQRYDWISSRNDEYYLLVVCDEAERIVGTGSLIVERKFIHSLGLVGHIEDIAVEKGQQGKKLGLRIIQALDFVASNVGCYKVYPFALKLILSRQWLTVCV
;
A
#
# COMPACT_ATOMS: atom_id res chain seq x y z
N MET A 1 31.02 19.75 41.34
CA MET A 1 30.05 18.81 40.76
C MET A 1 30.14 19.00 39.26
N THR A 2 30.87 18.13 38.60
CA THR A 2 31.17 18.18 37.17
C THR A 2 30.22 17.27 36.43
N ASN A 3 29.33 17.85 35.61
CA ASN A 3 28.47 17.09 34.71
C ASN A 3 29.27 16.56 33.53
N ALA A 4 29.38 15.24 33.42
CA ALA A 4 29.92 14.58 32.24
C ALA A 4 28.86 14.57 31.12
N PRO A 5 29.22 14.78 29.84
CA PRO A 5 28.27 14.69 28.72
C PRO A 5 27.95 13.22 28.42
N LEU A 6 26.65 12.94 28.26
CA LEU A 6 26.13 11.65 27.76
C LEU A 6 26.54 11.48 26.30
N THR A 7 27.49 10.61 26.03
CA THR A 7 27.84 10.15 24.68
C THR A 7 26.77 9.16 24.21
N SER A 8 25.89 9.60 23.32
CA SER A 8 25.00 8.71 22.60
C SER A 8 25.78 7.95 21.54
N THR A 9 25.99 6.66 21.74
CA THR A 9 26.51 5.75 20.72
C THR A 9 25.44 5.60 19.62
N PRO A 10 25.81 5.78 18.34
CA PRO A 10 24.88 5.53 17.24
C PRO A 10 24.59 4.03 17.17
N VAL A 11 23.29 3.68 17.18
CA VAL A 11 22.83 2.31 16.90
C VAL A 11 23.22 1.98 15.46
N PRO A 12 23.92 0.86 15.19
CA PRO A 12 24.28 0.49 13.84
C PRO A 12 22.99 0.19 13.06
N ALA A 13 22.82 0.88 11.93
CA ALA A 13 21.79 0.55 10.95
C ALA A 13 22.05 -0.88 10.46
N THR A 14 21.18 -1.80 10.87
CA THR A 14 21.19 -3.17 10.35
C THR A 14 20.73 -3.12 8.89
N THR A 15 21.68 -2.99 7.99
CA THR A 15 21.46 -3.22 6.56
C THR A 15 21.10 -4.68 6.38
N LYS A 16 19.77 -4.98 6.26
CA LYS A 16 19.32 -6.27 5.76
C LYS A 16 19.89 -6.46 4.37
N PRO A 17 20.42 -7.66 4.03
CA PRO A 17 20.97 -7.90 2.71
C PRO A 17 19.89 -7.72 1.66
N ILE A 18 20.20 -6.94 0.62
CA ILE A 18 19.42 -6.80 -0.61
C ILE A 18 19.34 -8.20 -1.22
N SER A 19 18.17 -8.83 -1.18
CA SER A 19 17.95 -10.12 -1.83
C SER A 19 17.94 -9.92 -3.34
N ASN A 20 19.02 -10.30 -3.98
CA ASN A 20 19.12 -10.37 -5.43
C ASN A 20 18.03 -11.32 -5.99
N GLY A 21 17.10 -10.76 -6.76
CA GLY A 21 16.49 -11.50 -7.86
C GLY A 21 15.26 -12.36 -7.59
N THR A 22 14.59 -12.30 -6.46
CA THR A 22 13.29 -12.96 -6.30
C THR A 22 12.15 -11.95 -6.49
N ASP A 23 11.17 -12.28 -7.33
CA ASP A 23 9.92 -11.54 -7.53
C ASP A 23 9.00 -11.69 -6.29
N ALA A 24 9.59 -11.50 -5.11
CA ALA A 24 8.91 -11.61 -3.84
C ALA A 24 7.87 -10.49 -3.69
N PRO A 25 6.71 -10.79 -3.08
CA PRO A 25 5.71 -9.77 -2.79
C PRO A 25 6.24 -8.76 -1.76
N LEU A 26 5.79 -7.51 -1.85
CA LEU A 26 6.23 -6.41 -0.99
C LEU A 26 5.96 -6.69 0.51
N PHE A 27 4.87 -7.40 0.80
CA PHE A 27 4.51 -7.87 2.15
C PHE A 27 3.80 -9.22 2.06
N SER A 28 3.50 -9.86 3.19
CA SER A 28 2.83 -11.16 3.23
C SER A 28 1.39 -11.07 2.74
N SER A 29 1.00 -11.92 1.78
CA SER A 29 -0.40 -12.02 1.31
C SER A 29 -1.37 -12.48 2.40
N GLN A 30 -0.89 -13.07 3.50
CA GLN A 30 -1.71 -13.42 4.66
C GLN A 30 -2.31 -12.20 5.38
N LEU A 31 -1.80 -10.99 5.12
CA LEU A 31 -2.37 -9.74 5.60
C LEU A 31 -3.59 -9.28 4.80
N ILE A 32 -3.95 -9.96 3.71
CA ILE A 32 -5.14 -9.63 2.92
C ILE A 32 -6.31 -10.52 3.38
N SER A 33 -7.48 -9.88 3.63
CA SER A 33 -8.68 -10.57 4.11
C SER A 33 -9.14 -11.68 3.16
N PRO A 34 -9.33 -12.92 3.63
CA PRO A 34 -9.94 -13.99 2.84
C PRO A 34 -11.35 -13.64 2.36
N GLU A 35 -12.13 -12.89 3.14
CA GLU A 35 -13.49 -12.45 2.80
C GLU A 35 -13.45 -11.45 1.63
N VAL A 36 -12.46 -10.57 1.60
CA VAL A 36 -12.27 -9.64 0.48
C VAL A 36 -11.90 -10.40 -0.78
N LEU A 37 -11.01 -11.39 -0.67
CA LEU A 37 -10.63 -12.24 -1.80
C LEU A 37 -11.82 -13.01 -2.34
N ALA A 38 -12.65 -13.61 -1.48
CA ALA A 38 -13.85 -14.33 -1.86
C ALA A 38 -14.93 -13.43 -2.49
N ALA A 39 -14.92 -12.14 -2.20
CA ALA A 39 -15.89 -11.18 -2.71
C ALA A 39 -15.45 -10.48 -4.01
N LEU A 40 -14.29 -10.83 -4.55
CA LEU A 40 -13.86 -10.36 -5.87
C LEU A 40 -14.75 -10.94 -6.96
N PRO A 41 -15.01 -10.19 -8.03
CA PRO A 41 -15.64 -10.78 -9.23
C PRO A 41 -14.78 -11.92 -9.79
N PRO A 42 -15.36 -12.92 -10.45
CA PRO A 42 -14.60 -13.96 -11.12
C PRO A 42 -13.53 -13.38 -12.07
N GLY A 43 -12.36 -14.00 -12.12
CA GLY A 43 -11.25 -13.59 -12.99
C GLY A 43 -10.38 -12.48 -12.42
N TYR A 44 -10.63 -12.01 -11.18
CA TYR A 44 -9.78 -11.01 -10.52
C TYR A 44 -9.10 -11.58 -9.29
N THR A 45 -7.87 -11.10 -9.05
CA THR A 45 -7.11 -11.41 -7.84
C THR A 45 -6.58 -10.12 -7.21
N ILE A 46 -6.45 -10.11 -5.87
CA ILE A 46 -5.75 -9.05 -5.14
C ILE A 46 -4.52 -9.67 -4.49
N ARG A 47 -3.39 -8.99 -4.62
CA ARG A 47 -2.12 -9.40 -4.01
C ARG A 47 -1.22 -8.20 -3.72
N PRO A 48 -0.19 -8.36 -2.86
CA PRO A 48 0.82 -7.33 -2.71
C PRO A 48 1.57 -7.08 -4.02
N LEU A 49 2.04 -5.84 -4.17
CA LEU A 49 2.88 -5.42 -5.29
C LEU A 49 4.15 -6.25 -5.37
N ARG A 50 4.60 -6.56 -6.59
CA ARG A 50 5.87 -7.23 -6.91
C ARG A 50 6.73 -6.35 -7.80
N ARG A 51 8.02 -6.62 -7.85
CA ARG A 51 8.95 -5.89 -8.71
C ARG A 51 8.59 -6.00 -10.20
N SER A 52 8.17 -7.18 -10.64
CA SER A 52 7.77 -7.47 -12.03
C SER A 52 6.49 -6.74 -12.47
N ASP A 53 5.75 -6.13 -11.55
CA ASP A 53 4.50 -5.43 -11.87
C ASP A 53 4.72 -4.14 -12.68
N PHE A 54 5.95 -3.64 -12.73
CA PHE A 54 6.33 -2.59 -13.67
C PHE A 54 5.95 -2.96 -15.12
N GLN A 55 6.30 -4.17 -15.53
CA GLN A 55 6.04 -4.67 -16.90
C GLN A 55 4.59 -5.13 -17.10
N ARG A 56 3.78 -5.17 -16.02
CA ARG A 56 2.38 -5.61 -16.06
C ARG A 56 1.38 -4.45 -16.02
N GLY A 57 1.85 -3.20 -16.20
CA GLY A 57 1.00 -2.02 -16.32
C GLY A 57 0.69 -1.30 -15.00
N TYR A 58 1.47 -1.50 -13.94
CA TYR A 58 1.26 -0.81 -12.67
C TYR A 58 1.19 0.72 -12.81
N LEU A 59 2.15 1.31 -13.53
CA LEU A 59 2.18 2.76 -13.76
C LEU A 59 1.03 3.25 -14.67
N ASP A 60 0.56 2.41 -15.59
CA ASP A 60 -0.55 2.75 -16.48
C ASP A 60 -1.86 2.92 -15.71
N VAL A 61 -2.08 2.08 -14.69
CA VAL A 61 -3.24 2.22 -13.81
C VAL A 61 -3.16 3.51 -12.99
N LEU A 62 -1.98 3.91 -12.50
CA LEU A 62 -1.80 5.17 -11.76
C LEU A 62 -2.05 6.41 -12.64
N ARG A 63 -1.83 6.33 -13.96
CA ARG A 63 -2.15 7.41 -14.92
C ARG A 63 -3.65 7.74 -14.98
N VAL A 64 -4.51 6.88 -14.44
CA VAL A 64 -5.94 7.19 -14.27
C VAL A 64 -6.17 8.29 -13.24
N LEU A 65 -5.30 8.41 -12.24
CA LEU A 65 -5.40 9.42 -11.19
C LEU A 65 -4.78 10.75 -11.59
N THR A 66 -3.57 10.71 -12.16
CA THR A 66 -2.76 11.89 -12.42
C THR A 66 -1.60 11.57 -13.37
N THR A 67 -0.78 12.60 -13.65
CA THR A 67 0.45 12.43 -14.42
C THR A 67 1.48 11.60 -13.64
N VAL A 68 1.96 10.52 -14.24
CA VAL A 68 3.00 9.65 -13.67
C VAL A 68 4.39 10.00 -14.20
N GLY A 69 4.47 10.57 -15.42
CA GLY A 69 5.74 10.82 -16.11
C GLY A 69 6.33 9.54 -16.71
N GLU A 70 7.55 9.68 -17.26
CA GLU A 70 8.31 8.55 -17.77
C GLU A 70 9.23 8.03 -16.66
N VAL A 71 9.13 6.74 -16.39
CA VAL A 71 9.90 6.06 -15.35
C VAL A 71 10.71 4.94 -16.00
N SER A 72 12.04 4.99 -15.88
CA SER A 72 12.90 3.91 -16.38
C SER A 72 12.89 2.69 -15.45
N ASP A 73 13.30 1.52 -15.97
CA ASP A 73 13.47 0.31 -15.16
C ASP A 73 14.39 0.53 -13.95
N GLU A 74 15.44 1.33 -14.13
CA GLU A 74 16.36 1.64 -13.04
C GLU A 74 15.67 2.48 -11.95
N GLN A 75 14.96 3.53 -12.32
CA GLN A 75 14.19 4.38 -11.39
C GLN A 75 13.11 3.58 -10.66
N TRP A 76 12.41 2.68 -11.38
CA TRP A 76 11.46 1.77 -10.78
C TRP A 76 12.12 0.88 -9.74
N ASN A 77 13.22 0.22 -10.10
CA ASN A 77 13.93 -0.69 -9.21
C ASN A 77 14.45 0.03 -7.95
N GLN A 78 15.04 1.22 -8.10
CA GLN A 78 15.48 2.04 -6.96
C GLN A 78 14.32 2.40 -6.03
N ARG A 79 13.17 2.81 -6.59
CA ARG A 79 11.99 3.13 -5.80
C ARG A 79 11.41 1.90 -5.13
N TYR A 80 11.33 0.77 -5.84
CA TYR A 80 10.86 -0.49 -5.28
C TYR A 80 11.74 -0.96 -4.12
N ASP A 81 13.05 -0.90 -4.25
CA ASP A 81 13.99 -1.25 -3.17
C ASP A 81 13.83 -0.36 -1.97
N TRP A 82 13.65 0.94 -2.19
CA TRP A 82 13.42 1.89 -1.11
C TRP A 82 12.12 1.57 -0.35
N ILE A 83 11.02 1.30 -1.05
CA ILE A 83 9.73 0.91 -0.46
C ILE A 83 9.86 -0.43 0.25
N SER A 84 10.47 -1.42 -0.40
CA SER A 84 10.63 -2.77 0.16
C SER A 84 11.45 -2.79 1.45
N SER A 85 12.42 -1.86 1.60
CA SER A 85 13.18 -1.70 2.85
C SER A 85 12.33 -1.13 4.00
N ARG A 86 11.12 -0.65 3.71
CA ARG A 86 10.14 -0.06 4.64
C ARG A 86 8.80 -0.78 4.58
N ASN A 87 8.84 -2.08 4.47
CA ASN A 87 7.64 -2.93 4.33
C ASN A 87 6.81 -3.05 5.62
N ASP A 88 7.16 -2.36 6.67
CA ASP A 88 6.39 -2.12 7.90
C ASP A 88 5.70 -0.74 7.92
N GLU A 89 5.93 0.07 6.87
CA GLU A 89 5.29 1.38 6.67
C GLU A 89 4.51 1.46 5.36
N TYR A 90 4.96 0.75 4.31
CA TYR A 90 4.39 0.82 2.96
C TYR A 90 3.78 -0.51 2.54
N TYR A 91 2.45 -0.54 2.41
CA TYR A 91 1.68 -1.69 1.96
C TYR A 91 0.98 -1.36 0.64
N LEU A 92 1.60 -1.72 -0.47
CA LEU A 92 1.05 -1.50 -1.81
C LEU A 92 0.47 -2.82 -2.32
N LEU A 93 -0.77 -2.78 -2.81
CA LEU A 93 -1.43 -3.93 -3.41
C LEU A 93 -1.91 -3.62 -4.82
N VAL A 94 -2.11 -4.68 -5.57
CA VAL A 94 -2.61 -4.63 -6.95
C VAL A 94 -3.79 -5.57 -7.13
N VAL A 95 -4.67 -5.22 -8.06
CA VAL A 95 -5.70 -6.09 -8.62
C VAL A 95 -5.25 -6.53 -10.00
N CYS A 96 -5.20 -7.83 -10.23
CA CYS A 96 -4.88 -8.43 -11.52
C CYS A 96 -6.13 -9.02 -12.16
N ASP A 97 -6.21 -8.97 -13.50
CA ASP A 97 -7.18 -9.71 -14.29
C ASP A 97 -6.68 -11.14 -14.60
N GLU A 98 -7.46 -11.93 -15.36
CA GLU A 98 -7.12 -13.31 -15.74
C GLU A 98 -5.81 -13.43 -16.54
N ALA A 99 -5.41 -12.36 -17.25
CA ALA A 99 -4.15 -12.30 -17.99
C ALA A 99 -2.99 -11.79 -17.12
N GLU A 100 -3.15 -11.73 -15.80
CA GLU A 100 -2.15 -11.18 -14.85
C GLU A 100 -1.77 -9.72 -15.11
N ARG A 101 -2.57 -8.96 -15.87
CA ARG A 101 -2.38 -7.55 -16.10
C ARG A 101 -2.91 -6.77 -14.89
N ILE A 102 -2.18 -5.74 -14.48
CA ILE A 102 -2.62 -4.86 -13.39
C ILE A 102 -3.78 -3.99 -13.88
N VAL A 103 -4.90 -4.04 -13.20
CA VAL A 103 -6.12 -3.28 -13.52
C VAL A 103 -6.60 -2.41 -12.35
N GLY A 104 -5.98 -2.53 -11.20
CA GLY A 104 -6.25 -1.70 -10.04
C GLY A 104 -5.09 -1.69 -9.08
N THR A 105 -4.99 -0.65 -8.27
CA THR A 105 -3.97 -0.53 -7.23
C THR A 105 -4.45 0.35 -6.08
N GLY A 106 -3.77 0.28 -4.96
CA GLY A 106 -3.89 1.15 -3.81
C GLY A 106 -2.75 0.95 -2.84
N SER A 107 -2.51 1.95 -2.02
CA SER A 107 -1.47 1.94 -1.01
C SER A 107 -2.02 2.26 0.38
N LEU A 108 -1.43 1.66 1.40
CA LEU A 108 -1.57 2.04 2.79
C LEU A 108 -0.20 2.51 3.26
N ILE A 109 -0.14 3.72 3.80
CA ILE A 109 1.03 4.29 4.46
C ILE A 109 0.76 4.32 5.96
N VAL A 110 1.64 3.73 6.76
CA VAL A 110 1.52 3.66 8.22
C VAL A 110 2.39 4.73 8.86
N GLU A 111 1.74 5.68 9.51
CA GLU A 111 2.41 6.76 10.24
C GLU A 111 2.54 6.39 11.72
N ARG A 112 3.75 6.58 12.29
CA ARG A 112 4.05 6.35 13.70
C ARG A 112 3.81 7.61 14.50
N LYS A 113 2.96 7.56 15.52
CA LYS A 113 2.61 8.70 16.38
C LYS A 113 3.25 8.57 17.76
N PHE A 114 3.44 9.71 18.44
CA PHE A 114 3.74 9.72 19.88
C PHE A 114 2.47 9.62 20.74
N ILE A 115 1.34 10.12 20.23
CA ILE A 115 0.04 10.02 20.91
C ILE A 115 -0.50 8.59 20.84
N HIS A 116 -1.53 8.29 21.63
CA HIS A 116 -2.13 6.96 21.77
C HIS A 116 -1.09 5.87 22.08
N SER A 117 -0.18 6.16 23.03
CA SER A 117 0.85 5.21 23.48
C SER A 117 1.74 4.70 22.33
N LEU A 118 2.27 5.62 21.51
CA LEU A 118 3.05 5.32 20.31
C LEU A 118 2.22 4.62 19.22
N GLY A 119 0.95 5.01 19.08
CA GLY A 119 0.00 4.39 18.16
C GLY A 119 0.34 4.58 16.69
N LEU A 120 -0.28 3.76 15.85
CA LEU A 120 -0.13 3.77 14.40
C LEU A 120 -1.39 4.33 13.73
N VAL A 121 -1.21 5.14 12.68
CA VAL A 121 -2.30 5.68 11.85
C VAL A 121 -2.08 5.24 10.42
N GLY A 122 -3.11 4.69 9.79
CA GLY A 122 -3.10 4.31 8.39
C GLY A 122 -3.63 5.41 7.48
N HIS A 123 -2.95 5.66 6.36
CA HIS A 123 -3.38 6.54 5.29
C HIS A 123 -3.56 5.69 4.02
N ILE A 124 -4.80 5.57 3.54
CA ILE A 124 -5.10 4.87 2.28
C ILE A 124 -5.03 5.88 1.15
N GLU A 125 -4.11 5.66 0.22
CA GLU A 125 -3.73 6.56 -0.86
C GLU A 125 -3.76 5.85 -2.22
N ASP A 126 -3.73 6.63 -3.29
CA ASP A 126 -3.51 6.19 -4.67
C ASP A 126 -4.45 5.06 -5.14
N ILE A 127 -5.72 5.10 -4.74
CA ILE A 127 -6.72 4.13 -5.19
C ILE A 127 -7.05 4.38 -6.66
N ALA A 128 -6.60 3.50 -7.53
CA ALA A 128 -6.83 3.57 -8.96
C ALA A 128 -7.45 2.27 -9.49
N VAL A 129 -8.36 2.42 -10.44
CA VAL A 129 -8.94 1.32 -11.23
C VAL A 129 -8.99 1.75 -12.69
N GLU A 130 -8.45 0.92 -13.59
CA GLU A 130 -8.48 1.14 -15.02
C GLU A 130 -9.90 1.47 -15.51
N LYS A 131 -10.04 2.46 -16.40
CA LYS A 131 -11.36 2.97 -16.83
C LYS A 131 -12.30 1.87 -17.35
N GLY A 132 -11.76 0.91 -18.12
CA GLY A 132 -12.52 -0.23 -18.64
C GLY A 132 -12.95 -1.27 -17.59
N GLN A 133 -12.45 -1.15 -16.36
CA GLN A 133 -12.71 -2.08 -15.25
C GLN A 133 -13.55 -1.45 -14.13
N GLN A 134 -13.95 -0.19 -14.29
CA GLN A 134 -14.81 0.49 -13.33
C GLN A 134 -16.23 -0.10 -13.31
N GLY A 135 -16.98 0.16 -12.23
CA GLY A 135 -18.32 -0.40 -12.04
C GLY A 135 -18.36 -1.80 -11.43
N LYS A 136 -17.24 -2.53 -11.38
CA LYS A 136 -17.12 -3.90 -10.83
C LYS A 136 -16.78 -3.92 -9.32
N LYS A 137 -16.86 -2.79 -8.64
CA LYS A 137 -16.55 -2.61 -7.21
C LYS A 137 -15.08 -2.92 -6.84
N LEU A 138 -14.15 -2.96 -7.81
CA LEU A 138 -12.74 -3.26 -7.54
C LEU A 138 -12.11 -2.24 -6.58
N GLY A 139 -12.38 -0.94 -6.77
CA GLY A 139 -11.91 0.11 -5.86
C GLY A 139 -12.41 -0.09 -4.42
N LEU A 140 -13.66 -0.54 -4.23
CA LEU A 140 -14.17 -0.89 -2.91
C LEU A 140 -13.39 -2.07 -2.30
N ARG A 141 -13.07 -3.10 -3.10
CA ARG A 141 -12.29 -4.24 -2.61
C ARG A 141 -10.86 -3.86 -2.23
N ILE A 142 -10.25 -2.94 -2.99
CA ILE A 142 -8.93 -2.38 -2.66
C ILE A 142 -8.97 -1.70 -1.28
N ILE A 143 -9.95 -0.82 -1.06
CA ILE A 143 -10.10 -0.10 0.22
C ILE A 143 -10.31 -1.10 1.36
N GLN A 144 -11.20 -2.08 1.21
CA GLN A 144 -11.46 -3.10 2.22
C GLN A 144 -10.22 -3.95 2.53
N ALA A 145 -9.42 -4.29 1.51
CA ALA A 145 -8.18 -5.03 1.70
C ALA A 145 -7.15 -4.20 2.49
N LEU A 146 -6.98 -2.92 2.15
CA LEU A 146 -6.04 -2.03 2.85
C LEU A 146 -6.50 -1.71 4.28
N ASP A 147 -7.79 -1.55 4.51
CA ASP A 147 -8.36 -1.36 5.85
C ASP A 147 -8.10 -2.57 6.74
N PHE A 148 -8.28 -3.78 6.20
CA PHE A 148 -7.95 -5.02 6.90
C PHE A 148 -6.44 -5.12 7.20
N VAL A 149 -5.56 -4.76 6.24
CA VAL A 149 -4.11 -4.67 6.49
C VAL A 149 -3.83 -3.70 7.63
N ALA A 150 -4.40 -2.50 7.59
CA ALA A 150 -4.20 -1.47 8.62
C ALA A 150 -4.60 -1.97 10.02
N SER A 151 -5.74 -2.66 10.12
CA SER A 151 -6.19 -3.28 11.37
C SER A 151 -5.21 -4.34 11.88
N ASN A 152 -4.72 -5.22 11.01
CA ASN A 152 -3.79 -6.30 11.39
C ASN A 152 -2.40 -5.80 11.78
N VAL A 153 -1.94 -4.66 11.22
CA VAL A 153 -0.67 -4.06 11.62
C VAL A 153 -0.79 -3.14 12.84
N GLY A 154 -2.00 -3.00 13.40
CA GLY A 154 -2.23 -2.29 14.66
C GLY A 154 -2.52 -0.79 14.52
N CYS A 155 -2.99 -0.31 13.36
CA CYS A 155 -3.46 1.06 13.24
C CYS A 155 -4.73 1.27 14.08
N TYR A 156 -4.70 2.24 14.99
CA TYR A 156 -5.89 2.59 15.78
C TYR A 156 -6.89 3.45 14.98
N LYS A 157 -6.45 4.02 13.85
CA LYS A 157 -7.26 4.86 12.96
C LYS A 157 -6.77 4.75 11.53
N VAL A 158 -7.70 4.83 10.56
CA VAL A 158 -7.41 4.85 9.13
C VAL A 158 -8.06 6.06 8.49
N TYR A 159 -7.31 6.78 7.65
CA TYR A 159 -7.81 7.88 6.81
C TYR A 159 -7.82 7.42 5.34
N PRO A 160 -8.98 7.15 4.77
CA PRO A 160 -9.07 6.92 3.34
C PRO A 160 -9.12 8.27 2.60
N PHE A 161 -8.05 8.67 1.93
CA PHE A 161 -8.00 9.91 1.15
C PHE A 161 -8.99 9.91 -0.02
N ALA A 162 -9.27 8.74 -0.59
CA ALA A 162 -10.16 8.56 -1.73
C ALA A 162 -11.67 8.66 -1.43
N LEU A 163 -12.09 8.74 -0.15
CA LEU A 163 -13.52 8.72 0.19
C LEU A 163 -14.27 9.97 -0.30
N LYS A 164 -13.59 11.07 -0.56
CA LYS A 164 -14.20 12.29 -1.12
C LYS A 164 -14.72 12.12 -2.54
N LEU A 165 -14.20 11.15 -3.30
CA LEU A 165 -14.60 10.88 -4.70
C LEU A 165 -15.68 9.78 -4.81
N ILE A 166 -15.79 8.87 -3.85
CA ILE A 166 -16.70 7.72 -3.91
C ILE A 166 -18.02 7.99 -3.20
N LEU A 167 -18.05 8.92 -2.25
CA LEU A 167 -19.23 9.21 -1.42
C LEU A 167 -19.78 10.63 -1.65
N SER A 168 -20.09 11.00 -2.88
CA SER A 168 -21.01 12.14 -3.12
C SER A 168 -22.46 11.83 -2.70
N ARG A 169 -22.72 10.70 -2.03
CA ARG A 169 -23.99 10.41 -1.33
C ARG A 169 -23.72 9.57 -0.07
N GLN A 170 -23.83 10.25 1.09
CA GLN A 170 -24.01 9.72 2.45
C GLN A 170 -22.85 8.87 3.03
N TRP A 171 -22.29 9.38 4.07
CA TRP A 171 -21.77 8.85 5.34
C TRP A 171 -20.66 9.78 5.86
N LEU A 172 -21.07 10.88 6.46
CA LEU A 172 -20.27 11.58 7.45
C LEU A 172 -20.87 11.20 8.82
N THR A 173 -20.28 10.21 9.46
CA THR A 173 -20.40 10.12 10.92
C THR A 173 -19.00 9.89 11.44
N VAL A 174 -18.35 10.98 11.81
CA VAL A 174 -17.09 10.97 12.55
C VAL A 174 -17.45 10.57 13.97
N CYS A 175 -16.93 9.45 14.44
CA CYS A 175 -16.89 9.18 15.86
C CYS A 175 -15.93 10.16 16.54
N VAL A 176 -16.46 10.89 17.51
CA VAL A 176 -15.74 11.72 18.49
C VAL A 176 -15.03 10.81 19.47
#